data_ca7d4f0cb9b4b51aeebed47dcba599c9
#
_entry.id   ca7d4f0cb9b4b51aeebed47dcba599c9
#
_cell.length_a   1.000
_cell.length_b   1.000
_cell.length_c   1.000
_cell.angle_alpha   90.00
_cell.angle_beta   90.00
_cell.angle_gamma   90.00
#
_symmetry.space_group_name_H-M   'P 1'
#
loop_
_entity.id
_entity.type
_entity.pdbx_description
1 polymer ?
#
loop_
_entity_poly.entity_id
_entity_poly.type
_entity_poly.pdbx_seq_one_letter_code
_entity_poly.pdbx_strand_id
1 'polypeptide(L)'
;KSSAASDVYKRQLIICLFFNMVKANTEDEEDININEILQVTSAEVDMPKTSSRIALIYDRTSGEVIYEKNGYRKAKMASTTKIMTSLIVLEKGNLSDTVTVSKKAAGTGGSRLGLKTNDKITVNDLLMGLMLESGNDAAIALAEHIGGGVEKFADLMNAKAKELGLKNTHFVVPHGLDNEKHYTTALELAKITDYALKIEKFRNIVATKEYNVTINGYNKVISNTNELLGSLDGVYGVKTGFTNGAGRCLVTSCKRGELDIITIVLGADTKKIRTTDSINSVSYTHL
;
A
#
# COMPACT_ATOMS: atom_id res chain seq x y z
N LYS A 1 -10.21 23.38 48.77
CA LYS A 1 -9.67 24.31 47.74
C LYS A 1 -8.60 23.63 46.83
N SER A 2 -8.40 22.29 46.88
CA SER A 2 -7.40 21.60 46.08
C SER A 2 -7.95 20.82 44.87
N SER A 3 -9.26 20.72 44.72
CA SER A 3 -9.91 19.94 43.67
C SER A 3 -9.98 20.67 42.32
N ALA A 4 -10.22 21.98 42.34
CA ALA A 4 -10.39 22.79 41.12
C ALA A 4 -9.09 22.97 40.30
N ALA A 5 -7.93 23.05 40.96
CA ALA A 5 -6.63 23.16 40.27
C ALA A 5 -6.24 21.86 39.55
N SER A 6 -6.56 20.68 40.12
CA SER A 6 -6.34 19.38 39.51
C SER A 6 -7.14 19.16 38.21
N ASP A 7 -8.39 19.67 38.20
CA ASP A 7 -9.25 19.52 37.03
C ASP A 7 -8.88 20.46 35.88
N VAL A 8 -8.33 21.65 36.19
CA VAL A 8 -7.79 22.57 35.16
C VAL A 8 -6.52 21.98 34.53
N TYR A 9 -5.62 21.39 35.34
CA TYR A 9 -4.43 20.72 34.80
C TYR A 9 -4.74 19.49 33.93
N LYS A 10 -5.73 18.67 34.35
CA LYS A 10 -6.21 17.54 33.57
C LYS A 10 -6.82 17.96 32.23
N ARG A 11 -7.64 19.04 32.24
CA ARG A 11 -8.20 19.60 30.99
C ARG A 11 -7.14 20.18 30.07
N GLN A 12 -6.14 20.88 30.62
CA GLN A 12 -5.02 21.42 29.85
C GLN A 12 -4.16 20.28 29.27
N LEU A 13 -3.92 19.21 30.02
CA LEU A 13 -3.19 18.04 29.55
C LEU A 13 -3.94 17.30 28.40
N ILE A 14 -5.26 17.19 28.53
CA ILE A 14 -6.12 16.58 27.48
C ILE A 14 -6.15 17.49 26.25
N ILE A 15 -6.22 18.80 26.39
CA ILE A 15 -6.18 19.76 25.27
C ILE A 15 -4.79 19.73 24.60
N CYS A 16 -3.68 19.65 25.35
CA CYS A 16 -2.33 19.51 24.78
C CYS A 16 -2.15 18.17 24.07
N LEU A 17 -2.71 17.08 24.60
CA LEU A 17 -2.70 15.76 23.94
C LEU A 17 -3.56 15.76 22.67
N PHE A 18 -4.71 16.44 22.68
CA PHE A 18 -5.56 16.60 21.50
C PHE A 18 -4.91 17.50 20.44
N PHE A 19 -4.25 18.60 20.84
CA PHE A 19 -3.51 19.47 19.92
C PHE A 19 -2.29 18.74 19.33
N ASN A 20 -1.58 17.92 20.09
CA ASN A 20 -0.49 17.10 19.55
C ASN A 20 -0.99 15.96 18.65
N MET A 21 -2.16 15.37 18.94
CA MET A 21 -2.80 14.39 18.02
C MET A 21 -3.31 15.06 16.73
N VAL A 22 -3.87 16.28 16.82
CA VAL A 22 -4.31 17.03 15.62
C VAL A 22 -3.10 17.53 14.83
N LYS A 23 -2.01 17.97 15.49
CA LYS A 23 -0.76 18.37 14.84
C LYS A 23 -0.09 17.19 14.13
N ALA A 24 -0.07 16.00 14.75
CA ALA A 24 0.47 14.79 14.12
C ALA A 24 -0.29 14.39 12.85
N ASN A 25 -1.57 14.77 12.73
CA ASN A 25 -2.36 14.51 11.51
C ASN A 25 -2.23 15.60 10.42
N THR A 26 -1.74 16.81 10.79
CA THR A 26 -1.54 17.93 9.84
C THR A 26 -0.11 18.09 9.36
N GLU A 27 0.88 17.55 10.09
CA GLU A 27 2.29 17.55 9.67
C GLU A 27 2.58 16.54 8.53
N ASP A 28 1.61 15.73 8.15
CA ASP A 28 1.74 14.70 7.12
C ASP A 28 1.51 15.21 5.68
N GLU A 29 1.16 16.48 5.48
CA GLU A 29 0.93 17.09 4.17
C GLU A 29 2.12 17.97 3.68
N GLU A 30 3.26 17.99 4.39
CA GLU A 30 4.45 18.67 3.87
C GLU A 30 4.89 18.02 2.54
N ASP A 31 5.07 18.83 1.52
CA ASP A 31 5.64 18.42 0.24
C ASP A 31 7.04 17.84 0.48
N ILE A 32 7.22 16.56 0.16
CA ILE A 32 8.50 15.87 0.35
C ILE A 32 9.40 16.24 -0.81
N ASN A 33 10.48 16.96 -0.52
CA ASN A 33 11.51 17.23 -1.51
C ASN A 33 12.44 16.00 -1.67
N ILE A 34 12.11 15.14 -2.62
CA ILE A 34 12.87 13.92 -2.91
C ILE A 34 14.32 14.23 -3.28
N ASN A 35 14.58 15.34 -3.98
CA ASN A 35 15.95 15.74 -4.36
C ASN A 35 16.82 16.07 -3.14
N GLU A 36 16.25 16.67 -2.10
CA GLU A 36 16.96 16.95 -0.85
C GLU A 36 17.34 15.64 -0.13
N ILE A 37 16.45 14.66 -0.12
CA ILE A 37 16.73 13.34 0.47
C ILE A 37 17.85 12.62 -0.32
N LEU A 38 17.81 12.68 -1.65
CA LEU A 38 18.82 12.05 -2.51
C LEU A 38 20.22 12.64 -2.32
N GLN A 39 20.35 13.93 -2.05
CA GLN A 39 21.67 14.58 -1.79
C GLN A 39 22.31 14.07 -0.49
N VAL A 40 21.52 13.68 0.51
CA VAL A 40 22.01 13.18 1.81
C VAL A 40 22.44 11.72 1.73
N THR A 41 21.91 10.95 0.76
CA THR A 41 22.13 9.48 0.66
C THR A 41 23.31 9.08 -0.22
N SER A 42 24.04 10.02 -0.83
CA SER A 42 25.06 9.72 -1.86
C SER A 42 26.49 9.42 -1.35
N ALA A 43 26.70 9.23 -0.05
CA ALA A 43 28.04 8.99 0.49
C ALA A 43 28.04 7.89 1.57
N GLU A 44 28.48 6.71 1.18
CA GLU A 44 28.89 5.52 1.95
C GLU A 44 27.98 4.28 1.78
N VAL A 45 28.64 3.18 1.41
CA VAL A 45 28.05 1.83 1.29
C VAL A 45 27.90 1.23 2.68
N ASP A 46 26.99 1.79 3.46
CA ASP A 46 26.62 1.28 4.77
C ASP A 46 25.21 0.67 4.70
N MET A 47 24.94 -0.34 5.54
CA MET A 47 23.60 -0.96 5.63
C MET A 47 22.49 0.10 5.61
N PRO A 48 21.35 -0.10 4.91
CA PRO A 48 20.37 0.95 4.76
C PRO A 48 19.83 1.39 6.12
N LYS A 49 20.00 2.69 6.43
CA LYS A 49 19.49 3.28 7.67
C LYS A 49 17.98 3.41 7.54
N THR A 50 17.22 2.60 8.29
CA THR A 50 15.76 2.62 8.27
C THR A 50 15.21 2.89 9.67
N SER A 51 14.29 3.87 9.77
CA SER A 51 13.58 4.24 11.01
C SER A 51 12.26 3.49 11.17
N SER A 52 11.69 2.98 10.09
CA SER A 52 10.45 2.19 10.10
C SER A 52 10.58 0.93 10.93
N ARG A 53 9.46 0.41 11.43
CA ARG A 53 9.43 -0.79 12.29
C ARG A 53 9.89 -2.04 11.56
N ILE A 54 9.63 -2.11 10.25
CA ILE A 54 9.97 -3.25 9.39
C ILE A 54 10.49 -2.70 8.06
N ALA A 55 11.62 -3.26 7.61
CA ALA A 55 12.16 -3.01 6.28
C ALA A 55 12.75 -4.29 5.70
N LEU A 56 12.66 -4.47 4.37
CA LEU A 56 13.21 -5.62 3.67
C LEU A 56 13.56 -5.25 2.23
N ILE A 57 14.68 -5.75 1.74
CA ILE A 57 15.10 -5.68 0.34
C ILE A 57 15.18 -7.12 -0.19
N TYR A 58 14.43 -7.40 -1.23
CA TYR A 58 14.33 -8.69 -1.88
C TYR A 58 14.82 -8.57 -3.33
N ASP A 59 15.83 -9.36 -3.70
CA ASP A 59 16.28 -9.49 -5.08
C ASP A 59 15.38 -10.45 -5.85
N ARG A 60 14.76 -9.95 -6.89
CA ARG A 60 13.87 -10.73 -7.75
C ARG A 60 14.60 -11.72 -8.63
N THR A 61 15.88 -11.45 -8.94
CA THR A 61 16.69 -12.28 -9.83
C THR A 61 17.16 -13.54 -9.12
N SER A 62 17.73 -13.39 -7.92
CA SER A 62 18.20 -14.52 -7.11
C SER A 62 17.12 -15.15 -6.24
N GLY A 63 16.06 -14.39 -5.91
CA GLY A 63 15.04 -14.78 -4.94
C GLY A 63 15.51 -14.66 -3.48
N GLU A 64 16.58 -13.92 -3.24
CA GLU A 64 17.22 -13.78 -1.92
C GLU A 64 16.84 -12.47 -1.22
N VAL A 65 16.97 -12.47 0.11
CA VAL A 65 16.82 -11.28 0.94
C VAL A 65 18.19 -10.63 1.10
N ILE A 66 18.38 -9.43 0.54
CA ILE A 66 19.63 -8.67 0.63
C ILE A 66 19.74 -7.96 1.99
N TYR A 67 18.62 -7.46 2.51
CA TYR A 67 18.55 -6.75 3.79
C TYR A 67 17.21 -7.01 4.47
N GLU A 68 17.22 -7.12 5.79
CA GLU A 68 15.99 -7.19 6.56
C GLU A 68 16.13 -6.54 7.96
N LYS A 69 15.06 -5.92 8.40
CA LYS A 69 14.81 -5.45 9.75
C LYS A 69 13.41 -5.92 10.14
N ASN A 70 13.29 -6.90 11.02
CA ASN A 70 12.03 -7.53 11.42
C ASN A 70 11.20 -8.09 10.24
N GLY A 71 11.83 -8.44 9.11
CA GLY A 71 11.20 -8.82 7.85
C GLY A 71 10.35 -10.09 7.92
N TYR A 72 10.57 -10.93 8.91
CA TYR A 72 9.84 -12.18 9.18
C TYR A 72 8.72 -12.01 10.21
N ARG A 73 8.60 -10.84 10.85
CA ARG A 73 7.59 -10.58 11.87
C ARG A 73 6.23 -10.31 11.23
N LYS A 74 5.16 -10.92 11.77
CA LYS A 74 3.78 -10.63 11.36
C LYS A 74 3.44 -9.17 11.64
N ALA A 75 2.83 -8.50 10.65
CA ALA A 75 2.44 -7.11 10.72
C ALA A 75 1.13 -6.87 9.95
N LYS A 76 0.41 -5.83 10.35
CA LYS A 76 -0.66 -5.23 9.55
C LYS A 76 -0.03 -4.56 8.34
N MET A 77 -0.67 -4.66 7.18
CA MET A 77 -0.07 -4.24 5.90
C MET A 77 -0.81 -3.09 5.22
N ALA A 78 -1.90 -2.59 5.82
CA ALA A 78 -2.74 -1.55 5.23
C ALA A 78 -3.10 -1.85 3.75
N SER A 79 -3.18 -0.82 2.91
CA SER A 79 -3.54 -0.95 1.49
C SER A 79 -2.52 -1.67 0.61
N THR A 80 -1.35 -2.12 1.13
CA THR A 80 -0.49 -3.03 0.37
C THR A 80 -1.16 -4.40 0.16
N THR A 81 -2.20 -4.72 0.93
CA THR A 81 -3.16 -5.82 0.68
C THR A 81 -3.66 -5.86 -0.76
N LYS A 82 -3.84 -4.69 -1.39
CA LYS A 82 -4.40 -4.56 -2.74
C LYS A 82 -3.51 -5.17 -3.83
N ILE A 83 -2.26 -5.48 -3.52
CA ILE A 83 -1.38 -6.29 -4.39
C ILE A 83 -1.97 -7.68 -4.57
N MET A 84 -2.36 -8.37 -3.49
CA MET A 84 -3.04 -9.67 -3.57
C MET A 84 -4.43 -9.53 -4.20
N THR A 85 -5.17 -8.49 -3.86
CA THR A 85 -6.49 -8.24 -4.46
C THR A 85 -6.40 -8.11 -5.97
N SER A 86 -5.46 -7.30 -6.49
CA SER A 86 -5.27 -7.14 -7.93
C SER A 86 -4.75 -8.42 -8.60
N LEU A 87 -3.94 -9.21 -7.91
CA LEU A 87 -3.51 -10.53 -8.40
C LEU A 87 -4.71 -11.46 -8.64
N ILE A 88 -5.62 -11.57 -7.65
CA ILE A 88 -6.83 -12.39 -7.80
C ILE A 88 -7.73 -11.85 -8.92
N VAL A 89 -7.87 -10.53 -9.03
CA VAL A 89 -8.65 -9.89 -10.11
C VAL A 89 -8.07 -10.24 -11.49
N LEU A 90 -6.76 -10.18 -11.66
CA LEU A 90 -6.10 -10.48 -12.93
C LEU A 90 -6.13 -11.96 -13.30
N GLU A 91 -6.15 -12.86 -12.32
CA GLU A 91 -6.21 -14.30 -12.55
C GLU A 91 -7.63 -14.82 -12.81
N LYS A 92 -8.66 -14.20 -12.23
CA LYS A 92 -10.02 -14.75 -12.20
C LYS A 92 -11.08 -13.86 -12.86
N GLY A 93 -10.79 -12.58 -13.01
CA GLY A 93 -11.74 -11.61 -13.55
C GLY A 93 -11.60 -11.42 -15.05
N ASN A 94 -12.71 -11.07 -15.71
CA ASN A 94 -12.68 -10.54 -17.06
C ASN A 94 -12.63 -9.00 -16.99
N LEU A 95 -11.55 -8.41 -17.48
CA LEU A 95 -11.31 -6.96 -17.36
C LEU A 95 -12.32 -6.09 -18.10
N SER A 96 -13.02 -6.65 -19.11
CA SER A 96 -14.06 -5.94 -19.88
C SER A 96 -15.45 -6.01 -19.25
N ASP A 97 -15.65 -6.83 -18.21
CA ASP A 97 -16.94 -6.90 -17.53
C ASP A 97 -17.33 -5.54 -16.93
N THR A 98 -18.61 -5.23 -17.02
CA THR A 98 -19.19 -4.04 -16.37
C THR A 98 -19.75 -4.42 -15.01
N VAL A 99 -19.26 -3.77 -13.98
CA VAL A 99 -19.69 -3.92 -12.59
C VAL A 99 -20.71 -2.85 -12.25
N THR A 100 -21.82 -3.24 -11.62
CA THR A 100 -22.76 -2.29 -10.99
C THR A 100 -22.40 -2.17 -9.52
N VAL A 101 -22.04 -0.96 -9.07
CA VAL A 101 -21.53 -0.67 -7.73
C VAL A 101 -22.63 -0.82 -6.69
N SER A 102 -22.42 -1.67 -5.69
CA SER A 102 -23.35 -1.90 -4.59
C SER A 102 -23.35 -0.73 -3.59
N LYS A 103 -24.39 -0.65 -2.76
CA LYS A 103 -24.44 0.28 -1.61
C LYS A 103 -23.30 0.01 -0.61
N LYS A 104 -22.90 -1.24 -0.43
CA LYS A 104 -21.78 -1.63 0.46
C LYS A 104 -20.46 -1.09 -0.09
N ALA A 105 -20.17 -1.31 -1.37
CA ALA A 105 -18.98 -0.78 -2.02
C ALA A 105 -18.93 0.75 -1.94
N ALA A 106 -19.98 1.43 -2.37
CA ALA A 106 -20.10 2.89 -2.34
C ALA A 106 -20.00 3.48 -0.93
N GLY A 107 -20.41 2.75 0.11
CA GLY A 107 -20.35 3.19 1.51
C GLY A 107 -19.03 2.87 2.22
N THR A 108 -18.06 2.24 1.56
CA THR A 108 -16.80 1.82 2.19
C THR A 108 -15.93 3.03 2.52
N GLY A 109 -15.45 3.10 3.76
CA GLY A 109 -14.63 4.21 4.26
C GLY A 109 -13.14 4.12 3.86
N GLY A 110 -12.37 5.16 4.23
CA GLY A 110 -10.95 5.30 3.91
C GLY A 110 -10.72 5.88 2.51
N SER A 111 -9.60 5.54 1.85
CA SER A 111 -9.29 5.99 0.49
C SER A 111 -10.34 5.47 -0.50
N ARG A 112 -10.77 6.31 -1.44
CA ARG A 112 -11.90 6.01 -2.33
C ARG A 112 -11.65 6.49 -3.75
N LEU A 113 -12.07 5.68 -4.72
CA LEU A 113 -12.24 6.13 -6.11
C LEU A 113 -13.41 7.13 -6.24
N GLY A 114 -14.35 7.12 -5.27
CA GLY A 114 -15.49 8.01 -5.22
C GLY A 114 -16.74 7.44 -5.90
N LEU A 115 -16.86 6.12 -5.92
CA LEU A 115 -17.99 5.40 -6.50
C LEU A 115 -19.30 5.66 -5.74
N LYS A 116 -20.41 5.73 -6.48
CA LYS A 116 -21.78 5.84 -5.95
C LYS A 116 -22.53 4.54 -6.20
N THR A 117 -23.56 4.29 -5.40
CA THR A 117 -24.48 3.15 -5.62
C THR A 117 -25.08 3.23 -7.02
N ASN A 118 -25.11 2.07 -7.70
CA ASN A 118 -25.56 1.88 -9.09
C ASN A 118 -24.64 2.46 -10.17
N ASP A 119 -23.48 3.02 -9.83
CA ASP A 119 -22.49 3.36 -10.86
C ASP A 119 -22.12 2.12 -11.67
N LYS A 120 -21.88 2.34 -12.97
CA LYS A 120 -21.39 1.31 -13.89
C LYS A 120 -19.96 1.62 -14.29
N ILE A 121 -19.07 0.65 -14.06
CA ILE A 121 -17.63 0.81 -14.28
C ILE A 121 -17.04 -0.54 -14.68
N THR A 122 -16.03 -0.55 -15.54
CA THR A 122 -15.36 -1.80 -15.93
C THR A 122 -14.49 -2.38 -14.83
N VAL A 123 -14.28 -3.70 -14.84
CA VAL A 123 -13.30 -4.36 -13.94
C VAL A 123 -11.91 -3.74 -14.12
N ASN A 124 -11.51 -3.42 -15.36
CA ASN A 124 -10.25 -2.73 -15.64
C ASN A 124 -10.15 -1.38 -14.92
N ASP A 125 -11.18 -0.54 -15.02
CA ASP A 125 -11.17 0.79 -14.41
C ASP A 125 -11.26 0.72 -12.87
N LEU A 126 -12.00 -0.26 -12.34
CA LEU A 126 -11.97 -0.57 -10.91
C LEU A 126 -10.58 -0.98 -10.45
N LEU A 127 -9.85 -1.80 -11.23
CA LEU A 127 -8.50 -2.24 -10.91
C LEU A 127 -7.50 -1.07 -10.96
N MET A 128 -7.65 -0.15 -11.91
CA MET A 128 -6.87 1.09 -11.96
C MET A 128 -7.16 1.96 -10.73
N GLY A 129 -8.42 2.18 -10.37
CA GLY A 129 -8.81 2.93 -9.17
C GLY A 129 -8.35 2.27 -7.87
N LEU A 130 -8.37 0.93 -7.80
CA LEU A 130 -7.83 0.13 -6.70
C LEU A 130 -6.35 0.43 -6.46
N MET A 131 -5.55 0.42 -7.52
CA MET A 131 -4.10 0.50 -7.42
C MET A 131 -3.57 1.94 -7.35
N LEU A 132 -4.09 2.86 -8.16
CA LEU A 132 -3.61 4.24 -8.20
C LEU A 132 -4.16 5.07 -7.01
N GLU A 133 -5.49 5.20 -6.89
CA GLU A 133 -6.16 5.97 -5.84
C GLU A 133 -6.31 5.20 -4.51
N SER A 134 -5.90 3.93 -4.51
CA SER A 134 -6.08 3.05 -3.35
C SER A 134 -7.56 2.86 -2.94
N GLY A 135 -8.50 2.89 -3.91
CA GLY A 135 -9.94 2.86 -3.67
C GLY A 135 -10.41 1.63 -2.89
N ASN A 136 -10.93 1.83 -1.67
CA ASN A 136 -11.54 0.76 -0.88
C ASN A 136 -12.91 0.37 -1.44
N ASP A 137 -13.64 1.35 -1.98
CA ASP A 137 -14.89 1.14 -2.72
C ASP A 137 -14.68 0.25 -3.96
N ALA A 138 -13.61 0.51 -4.73
CA ALA A 138 -13.20 -0.34 -5.85
C ALA A 138 -12.83 -1.77 -5.38
N ALA A 139 -12.12 -1.90 -4.24
CA ALA A 139 -11.79 -3.22 -3.69
C ALA A 139 -13.02 -4.05 -3.34
N ILE A 140 -14.03 -3.43 -2.72
CA ILE A 140 -15.28 -4.11 -2.37
C ILE A 140 -16.08 -4.47 -3.63
N ALA A 141 -16.20 -3.54 -4.59
CA ALA A 141 -16.91 -3.81 -5.84
C ALA A 141 -16.30 -4.99 -6.63
N LEU A 142 -14.96 -5.04 -6.70
CA LEU A 142 -14.24 -6.17 -7.32
C LEU A 142 -14.44 -7.48 -6.55
N ALA A 143 -14.39 -7.44 -5.22
CA ALA A 143 -14.60 -8.62 -4.39
C ALA A 143 -16.02 -9.17 -4.52
N GLU A 144 -17.04 -8.31 -4.60
CA GLU A 144 -18.42 -8.71 -4.82
C GLU A 144 -18.64 -9.31 -6.21
N HIS A 145 -18.05 -8.70 -7.25
CA HIS A 145 -18.20 -9.16 -8.64
C HIS A 145 -17.51 -10.51 -8.88
N ILE A 146 -16.25 -10.66 -8.44
CA ILE A 146 -15.40 -11.82 -8.77
C ILE A 146 -15.60 -12.95 -7.75
N GLY A 147 -15.69 -12.61 -6.46
CA GLY A 147 -15.81 -13.59 -5.37
C GLY A 147 -17.26 -13.89 -4.97
N GLY A 148 -18.22 -13.10 -5.41
CA GLY A 148 -19.59 -13.17 -4.92
C GLY A 148 -19.74 -12.67 -3.48
N GLY A 149 -18.80 -11.86 -2.98
CA GLY A 149 -18.78 -11.24 -1.66
C GLY A 149 -17.40 -11.15 -1.05
N VAL A 150 -17.28 -10.33 0.00
CA VAL A 150 -15.97 -10.03 0.64
C VAL A 150 -15.35 -11.28 1.25
N GLU A 151 -16.15 -12.09 1.95
CA GLU A 151 -15.72 -13.30 2.65
C GLU A 151 -15.20 -14.34 1.65
N LYS A 152 -15.96 -14.63 0.60
CA LYS A 152 -15.55 -15.56 -0.46
C LYS A 152 -14.33 -15.07 -1.23
N PHE A 153 -14.21 -13.76 -1.43
CA PHE A 153 -13.03 -13.18 -2.06
C PHE A 153 -11.80 -13.31 -1.16
N ALA A 154 -11.96 -13.14 0.16
CA ALA A 154 -10.88 -13.39 1.12
C ALA A 154 -10.45 -14.87 1.12
N ASP A 155 -11.37 -15.82 0.92
CA ASP A 155 -11.05 -17.23 0.74
C ASP A 155 -10.18 -17.46 -0.51
N LEU A 156 -10.47 -16.76 -1.63
CA LEU A 156 -9.63 -16.80 -2.83
C LEU A 156 -8.22 -16.24 -2.57
N MET A 157 -8.12 -15.12 -1.82
CA MET A 157 -6.83 -14.54 -1.42
C MET A 157 -6.03 -15.51 -0.54
N ASN A 158 -6.66 -16.16 0.42
CA ASN A 158 -6.02 -17.15 1.30
C ASN A 158 -5.64 -18.43 0.56
N ALA A 159 -6.45 -18.88 -0.40
CA ALA A 159 -6.11 -20.02 -1.27
C ALA A 159 -4.84 -19.71 -2.09
N LYS A 160 -4.73 -18.50 -2.65
CA LYS A 160 -3.53 -18.04 -3.36
C LYS A 160 -2.33 -17.93 -2.42
N ALA A 161 -2.51 -17.40 -1.21
CA ALA A 161 -1.43 -17.36 -0.21
C ALA A 161 -0.90 -18.77 0.10
N LYS A 162 -1.79 -19.76 0.24
CA LYS A 162 -1.43 -21.17 0.42
C LYS A 162 -0.69 -21.75 -0.79
N GLU A 163 -1.18 -21.47 -2.01
CA GLU A 163 -0.54 -21.87 -3.27
C GLU A 163 0.89 -21.34 -3.38
N LEU A 164 1.11 -20.09 -2.96
CA LEU A 164 2.44 -19.45 -2.92
C LEU A 164 3.30 -19.91 -1.73
N GLY A 165 2.83 -20.83 -0.89
CA GLY A 165 3.57 -21.35 0.27
C GLY A 165 3.71 -20.37 1.43
N LEU A 166 2.83 -19.36 1.54
CA LEU A 166 2.88 -18.33 2.57
C LEU A 166 2.25 -18.85 3.86
N LYS A 167 3.04 -18.95 4.92
CA LYS A 167 2.62 -19.56 6.21
C LYS A 167 2.23 -18.51 7.26
N ASN A 168 2.64 -17.26 7.04
CA ASN A 168 2.47 -16.15 7.98
C ASN A 168 1.64 -15.01 7.38
N THR A 169 0.79 -15.32 6.39
CA THR A 169 -0.11 -14.37 5.74
C THR A 169 -1.55 -14.85 5.85
N HIS A 170 -2.45 -13.94 6.20
CA HIS A 170 -3.88 -14.21 6.24
C HIS A 170 -4.67 -12.96 5.87
N PHE A 171 -5.63 -13.12 4.98
CA PHE A 171 -6.50 -12.07 4.47
C PHE A 171 -7.92 -12.21 4.99
N VAL A 172 -8.55 -11.10 5.40
CA VAL A 172 -9.95 -11.02 5.84
C VAL A 172 -10.73 -10.06 4.94
N VAL A 173 -10.05 -9.06 4.39
CA VAL A 173 -10.65 -8.00 3.58
C VAL A 173 -9.80 -7.69 2.35
N PRO A 174 -10.41 -7.23 1.23
CA PRO A 174 -9.66 -6.95 -0.01
C PRO A 174 -8.95 -5.59 -0.01
N HIS A 175 -9.25 -4.70 0.93
CA HIS A 175 -8.76 -3.31 0.96
C HIS A 175 -7.64 -3.05 1.97
N GLY A 176 -7.51 -3.87 3.03
CA GLY A 176 -6.46 -3.76 4.02
C GLY A 176 -6.76 -2.85 5.22
N LEU A 177 -8.03 -2.51 5.48
CA LEU A 177 -8.41 -1.91 6.76
C LEU A 177 -8.09 -2.85 7.92
N ASP A 178 -7.77 -2.28 9.08
CA ASP A 178 -7.29 -3.02 10.24
C ASP A 178 -8.25 -4.11 10.72
N ASN A 179 -7.69 -5.30 10.88
CA ASN A 179 -8.32 -6.45 11.53
C ASN A 179 -7.22 -7.31 12.15
N GLU A 180 -7.45 -7.88 13.32
CA GLU A 180 -6.44 -8.67 14.05
C GLU A 180 -6.04 -9.96 13.31
N LYS A 181 -6.95 -10.50 12.47
CA LYS A 181 -6.70 -11.67 11.64
C LYS A 181 -6.19 -11.32 10.24
N HIS A 182 -5.89 -10.05 9.96
CA HIS A 182 -5.41 -9.57 8.67
C HIS A 182 -3.95 -9.15 8.77
N TYR A 183 -3.03 -10.01 8.37
CA TYR A 183 -1.59 -9.83 8.55
C TYR A 183 -0.76 -10.51 7.46
N THR A 184 0.49 -10.08 7.35
CA THR A 184 1.54 -10.71 6.54
C THR A 184 2.90 -10.50 7.20
N THR A 185 3.98 -10.95 6.57
CA THR A 185 5.36 -10.55 6.85
C THR A 185 5.93 -9.78 5.65
N ALA A 186 6.99 -8.98 5.85
CA ALA A 186 7.61 -8.27 4.73
C ALA A 186 8.13 -9.24 3.66
N LEU A 187 8.73 -10.37 4.06
CA LEU A 187 9.17 -11.40 3.13
C LEU A 187 8.03 -11.99 2.32
N GLU A 188 6.91 -12.32 2.97
CA GLU A 188 5.78 -12.92 2.25
C GLU A 188 5.09 -11.91 1.35
N LEU A 189 5.03 -10.64 1.76
CA LEU A 189 4.54 -9.55 0.90
C LEU A 189 5.46 -9.33 -0.32
N ALA A 190 6.79 -9.45 -0.15
CA ALA A 190 7.73 -9.40 -1.26
C ALA A 190 7.49 -10.56 -2.24
N LYS A 191 7.26 -11.78 -1.75
CA LYS A 191 6.94 -12.95 -2.60
C LYS A 191 5.62 -12.78 -3.37
N ILE A 192 4.57 -12.25 -2.72
CA ILE A 192 3.30 -11.92 -3.39
C ILE A 192 3.56 -10.90 -4.50
N THR A 193 4.33 -9.87 -4.18
CA THR A 193 4.65 -8.79 -5.12
C THR A 193 5.47 -9.30 -6.30
N ASP A 194 6.49 -10.13 -6.05
CA ASP A 194 7.29 -10.74 -7.12
C ASP A 194 6.44 -11.59 -8.05
N TYR A 195 5.55 -12.41 -7.49
CA TYR A 195 4.63 -13.20 -8.30
C TYR A 195 3.70 -12.32 -9.14
N ALA A 196 3.11 -11.28 -8.56
CA ALA A 196 2.25 -10.35 -9.27
C ALA A 196 3.00 -9.59 -10.38
N LEU A 197 4.26 -9.20 -10.15
CA LEU A 197 5.12 -8.53 -11.13
C LEU A 197 5.51 -9.42 -12.31
N LYS A 198 5.31 -10.73 -12.28
CA LYS A 198 5.45 -11.62 -13.46
C LYS A 198 4.31 -11.43 -14.47
N ILE A 199 3.18 -10.90 -14.02
CA ILE A 199 2.02 -10.57 -14.88
C ILE A 199 2.25 -9.20 -15.52
N GLU A 200 2.37 -9.15 -16.84
CA GLU A 200 2.64 -7.90 -17.58
C GLU A 200 1.58 -6.81 -17.27
N LYS A 201 0.31 -7.17 -17.25
CA LYS A 201 -0.77 -6.22 -16.95
C LYS A 201 -0.61 -5.61 -15.55
N PHE A 202 -0.18 -6.39 -14.56
CA PHE A 202 0.11 -5.86 -13.22
C PHE A 202 1.26 -4.85 -13.24
N ARG A 203 2.37 -5.17 -13.92
CA ARG A 203 3.51 -4.23 -14.09
C ARG A 203 3.05 -2.92 -14.71
N ASN A 204 2.26 -2.99 -15.77
CA ASN A 204 1.75 -1.79 -16.46
C ASN A 204 0.87 -0.93 -15.54
N ILE A 205 -0.01 -1.56 -14.74
CA ILE A 205 -0.88 -0.84 -13.80
C ILE A 205 -0.05 -0.12 -12.72
N VAL A 206 0.89 -0.82 -12.07
CA VAL A 206 1.66 -0.22 -10.96
C VAL A 206 2.65 0.85 -11.43
N ALA A 207 3.06 0.81 -12.69
CA ALA A 207 3.93 1.81 -13.32
C ALA A 207 3.16 3.04 -13.88
N THR A 208 1.83 2.97 -13.90
CA THR A 208 1.00 4.08 -14.41
C THR A 208 0.96 5.21 -13.39
N LYS A 209 1.32 6.44 -13.81
CA LYS A 209 1.27 7.65 -12.98
C LYS A 209 -0.13 8.23 -12.92
N GLU A 210 -0.78 8.35 -14.06
CA GLU A 210 -2.13 8.91 -14.22
C GLU A 210 -2.95 8.06 -15.18
N TYR A 211 -4.24 8.00 -14.95
CA TYR A 211 -5.15 7.23 -15.78
C TYR A 211 -6.55 7.86 -15.80
N ASN A 212 -7.25 7.75 -16.93
CA ASN A 212 -8.63 8.17 -17.06
C ASN A 212 -9.56 6.97 -16.84
N VAL A 213 -10.23 6.91 -15.69
CA VAL A 213 -11.30 5.94 -15.45
C VAL A 213 -12.62 6.47 -16.03
N THR A 214 -13.43 5.56 -16.55
CA THR A 214 -14.78 5.90 -17.07
C THR A 214 -15.83 5.35 -16.12
N ILE A 215 -16.63 6.23 -15.51
CA ILE A 215 -17.74 5.90 -14.61
C ILE A 215 -19.04 6.43 -15.23
N ASN A 216 -20.02 5.57 -15.51
CA ASN A 216 -21.29 5.94 -16.18
C ASN A 216 -21.08 6.71 -17.51
N GLY A 217 -19.98 6.45 -18.22
CA GLY A 217 -19.62 7.17 -19.45
C GLY A 217 -18.90 8.50 -19.23
N TYR A 218 -18.65 8.92 -17.98
CA TYR A 218 -17.88 10.14 -17.66
C TYR A 218 -16.44 9.79 -17.27
N ASN A 219 -15.49 10.55 -17.79
CA ASN A 219 -14.08 10.38 -17.50
C ASN A 219 -13.68 11.10 -16.20
N LYS A 220 -12.87 10.44 -15.38
CA LYS A 220 -12.22 10.98 -14.20
C LYS A 220 -10.73 10.67 -14.26
N VAL A 221 -9.87 11.69 -14.20
CA VAL A 221 -8.42 11.50 -14.05
C VAL A 221 -8.12 11.06 -12.62
N ILE A 222 -7.32 10.01 -12.48
CA ILE A 222 -6.80 9.51 -11.22
C ILE A 222 -5.27 9.45 -11.26
N SER A 223 -4.63 9.66 -10.10
CA SER A 223 -3.17 9.69 -9.99
C SER A 223 -2.66 8.63 -9.02
N ASN A 224 -1.46 8.13 -9.27
CA ASN A 224 -0.82 7.14 -8.42
C ASN A 224 -0.31 7.79 -7.12
N THR A 225 -0.65 7.19 -5.99
CA THR A 225 -0.23 7.65 -4.66
C THR A 225 1.24 7.37 -4.34
N ASN A 226 1.98 6.67 -5.22
CA ASN A 226 3.41 6.40 -5.06
C ASN A 226 4.23 7.56 -5.62
N GLU A 227 4.68 8.47 -4.77
CA GLU A 227 5.46 9.65 -5.14
C GLU A 227 6.87 9.33 -5.66
N LEU A 228 7.40 8.12 -5.44
CA LEU A 228 8.70 7.71 -5.98
C LEU A 228 8.61 7.37 -7.46
N LEU A 229 7.40 7.11 -7.97
CA LEU A 229 7.19 6.74 -9.36
C LEU A 229 7.49 7.90 -10.30
N GLY A 230 8.61 7.78 -11.02
CA GLY A 230 9.13 8.81 -11.94
C GLY A 230 9.85 9.97 -11.26
N SER A 231 10.05 9.91 -9.94
CA SER A 231 10.91 10.83 -9.18
C SER A 231 12.22 10.18 -8.75
N LEU A 232 12.25 8.85 -8.66
CA LEU A 232 13.45 8.07 -8.35
C LEU A 232 13.73 7.12 -9.52
N ASP A 233 14.95 7.22 -10.07
CA ASP A 233 15.35 6.42 -11.23
C ASP A 233 15.22 4.92 -10.98
N GLY A 234 14.74 4.21 -11.99
CA GLY A 234 14.50 2.77 -11.95
C GLY A 234 13.25 2.33 -11.19
N VAL A 235 12.57 3.21 -10.45
CA VAL A 235 11.33 2.85 -9.74
C VAL A 235 10.17 2.72 -10.71
N TYR A 236 9.49 1.55 -10.66
CA TYR A 236 8.37 1.23 -11.55
C TYR A 236 7.10 0.72 -10.82
N GLY A 237 7.02 0.88 -9.50
CA GLY A 237 5.82 0.52 -8.70
C GLY A 237 6.11 0.59 -7.20
N VAL A 238 5.27 0.13 -6.28
CA VAL A 238 4.11 -0.75 -6.48
C VAL A 238 2.87 -0.19 -5.77
N LYS A 239 2.92 -0.06 -4.41
CA LYS A 239 1.72 0.32 -3.65
C LYS A 239 2.05 0.97 -2.30
N THR A 240 1.40 2.09 -2.03
CA THR A 240 1.36 2.75 -0.71
C THR A 240 0.27 2.15 0.19
N GLY A 241 0.40 2.34 1.49
CA GLY A 241 -0.63 1.98 2.47
C GLY A 241 -0.53 2.80 3.74
N PHE A 242 -1.68 3.02 4.38
CA PHE A 242 -1.77 3.61 5.72
C PHE A 242 -3.03 3.16 6.45
N THR A 243 -2.87 2.76 7.67
CA THR A 243 -3.92 2.67 8.70
C THR A 243 -3.29 3.01 10.05
N ASN A 244 -4.10 3.36 11.04
CA ASN A 244 -3.58 3.66 12.38
C ASN A 244 -2.85 2.44 13.00
N GLY A 245 -3.32 1.23 12.72
CA GLY A 245 -2.68 0.01 13.23
C GLY A 245 -1.41 -0.41 12.48
N ALA A 246 -1.38 -0.22 11.17
CA ALA A 246 -0.25 -0.58 10.34
C ALA A 246 0.87 0.47 10.34
N GLY A 247 0.53 1.76 10.54
CA GLY A 247 1.42 2.87 10.21
C GLY A 247 1.52 3.08 8.70
N ARG A 248 2.47 3.88 8.26
CA ARG A 248 2.72 4.13 6.84
C ARG A 248 3.53 2.98 6.22
N CYS A 249 3.07 2.53 5.06
CA CYS A 249 3.62 1.38 4.34
C CYS A 249 3.92 1.76 2.88
N LEU A 250 4.97 1.17 2.32
CA LEU A 250 5.27 1.27 0.90
C LEU A 250 5.95 -0.02 0.43
N VAL A 251 5.44 -0.57 -0.64
CA VAL A 251 6.10 -1.58 -1.46
C VAL A 251 6.63 -0.88 -2.71
N THR A 252 7.94 -0.94 -2.94
CA THR A 252 8.57 -0.33 -4.10
C THR A 252 9.25 -1.42 -4.93
N SER A 253 9.13 -1.34 -6.25
CA SER A 253 9.94 -2.12 -7.19
C SER A 253 10.88 -1.17 -7.92
N CYS A 254 12.14 -1.59 -8.08
CA CYS A 254 13.16 -0.80 -8.75
C CYS A 254 14.05 -1.71 -9.60
N LYS A 255 14.28 -1.30 -10.86
CA LYS A 255 15.20 -1.98 -11.75
C LYS A 255 16.27 -1.02 -12.24
N ARG A 256 17.54 -1.40 -12.05
CA ARG A 256 18.72 -0.68 -12.53
C ARG A 256 19.73 -1.68 -13.08
N GLY A 257 19.98 -1.64 -14.39
CA GLY A 257 20.80 -2.64 -15.05
C GLY A 257 20.25 -4.06 -14.83
N GLU A 258 21.09 -4.96 -14.35
CA GLU A 258 20.73 -6.36 -14.06
C GLU A 258 19.98 -6.51 -12.70
N LEU A 259 20.05 -5.50 -11.84
CA LEU A 259 19.43 -5.56 -10.52
C LEU A 259 17.94 -5.21 -10.60
N ASP A 260 17.09 -6.13 -10.19
CA ASP A 260 15.63 -5.94 -10.09
C ASP A 260 15.17 -6.32 -8.67
N ILE A 261 14.80 -5.34 -7.87
CA ILE A 261 14.49 -5.52 -6.47
C ILE A 261 13.07 -5.09 -6.10
N ILE A 262 12.60 -5.67 -4.99
CA ILE A 262 11.43 -5.21 -4.26
C ILE A 262 11.88 -4.74 -2.89
N THR A 263 11.52 -3.52 -2.50
CA THR A 263 11.73 -3.03 -1.15
C THR A 263 10.39 -2.93 -0.43
N ILE A 264 10.37 -3.34 0.83
CA ILE A 264 9.20 -3.33 1.71
C ILE A 264 9.51 -2.45 2.91
N VAL A 265 8.71 -1.43 3.12
CA VAL A 265 8.72 -0.58 4.32
C VAL A 265 7.35 -0.65 4.97
N LEU A 266 7.28 -1.13 6.22
CA LEU A 266 6.03 -1.20 6.99
C LEU A 266 6.19 -0.53 8.35
N GLY A 267 5.14 0.16 8.77
CA GLY A 267 5.09 0.73 10.11
C GLY A 267 5.96 1.97 10.28
N ALA A 268 6.12 2.79 9.26
CA ALA A 268 6.69 4.11 9.43
C ALA A 268 5.69 5.04 10.14
N ASP A 269 6.19 5.89 11.03
CA ASP A 269 5.33 6.79 11.81
C ASP A 269 4.87 7.99 10.97
N THR A 270 5.69 8.46 10.04
CA THR A 270 5.36 9.59 9.15
C THR A 270 5.54 9.23 7.67
N LYS A 271 4.93 10.03 6.79
CA LYS A 271 5.10 9.93 5.33
C LYS A 271 6.57 10.14 4.96
N LYS A 272 7.26 11.12 5.59
CA LYS A 272 8.67 11.42 5.37
C LYS A 272 9.55 10.22 5.71
N ILE A 273 9.37 9.59 6.88
CA ILE A 273 10.12 8.38 7.27
C ILE A 273 9.91 7.26 6.26
N ARG A 274 8.65 6.95 5.88
CA ARG A 274 8.34 5.93 4.88
C ARG A 274 9.09 6.19 3.57
N THR A 275 9.04 7.43 3.07
CA THR A 275 9.67 7.80 1.80
C THR A 275 11.19 7.76 1.90
N THR A 276 11.78 8.32 2.96
CA THR A 276 13.24 8.27 3.21
C THR A 276 13.74 6.84 3.30
N ASP A 277 13.09 5.99 4.09
CA ASP A 277 13.49 4.60 4.25
C ASP A 277 13.37 3.80 2.94
N SER A 278 12.35 4.10 2.12
CA SER A 278 12.20 3.49 0.80
C SER A 278 13.30 3.95 -0.16
N ILE A 279 13.67 5.23 -0.16
CA ILE A 279 14.80 5.76 -0.96
C ILE A 279 16.11 5.11 -0.51
N ASN A 280 16.39 5.06 0.80
CA ASN A 280 17.59 4.42 1.35
C ASN A 280 17.68 2.95 0.93
N SER A 281 16.55 2.22 0.99
CA SER A 281 16.49 0.81 0.60
C SER A 281 16.74 0.61 -0.90
N VAL A 282 16.19 1.48 -1.76
CA VAL A 282 16.42 1.43 -3.21
C VAL A 282 17.85 1.84 -3.56
N SER A 283 18.43 2.81 -2.83
CA SER A 283 19.79 3.34 -3.10
C SER A 283 20.88 2.38 -2.61
N TYR A 284 20.62 1.53 -1.61
CA TYR A 284 21.55 0.51 -1.12
C TYR A 284 22.02 -0.45 -2.21
N THR A 285 21.31 -0.56 -3.29
CA THR A 285 21.54 -1.49 -4.41
C THR A 285 22.48 -0.93 -5.49
N HIS A 286 23.21 0.15 -5.23
CA HIS A 286 24.25 0.71 -6.10
C HIS A 286 25.65 0.07 -5.87
N LEU A 287 25.68 -1.19 -5.43
CA LEU A 287 26.93 -1.96 -5.25
C LEU A 287 27.28 -2.76 -6.49
#